data_80af46387dc2dca48fc199ac243cccad
#
_entry.id   80af46387dc2dca48fc199ac243cccad
#
_cell.length_a   1.000
_cell.length_b   1.000
_cell.length_c   1.000
_cell.angle_alpha   90.00
_cell.angle_beta   90.00
_cell.angle_gamma   90.00
#
_symmetry.space_group_name_H-M   'P 1'
#
loop_
_entity.id
_entity.type
_entity.pdbx_description
1 polymer ?
#
loop_
_entity_poly.entity_id
_entity_poly.type
_entity_poly.pdbx_seq_one_letter_code
_entity_poly.pdbx_strand_id
1 'polypeptide(L)'
;MTRTQFERLLATLPANVRGQASTPEGKRQLADRLAEMKVLAQEARRLGVAAKPEIVAQLKLQEENLLAASLYQQLVQTAKPSEAELKAAYESRKTEFEQAKARHILIRFQGSRIPARKDQKDLTEAEALAKAQELRARILKGEDFAAIAKTDSDDTASGATGGDLGEVTRGRMIPEFENAVFTQPLNQVSEPLKTQFGYHLIQVQERGTLEFDKVKADLEKAAAGESAAAQVKALHDKAKIELSDSYFGAPAAPEAGAKPAPGTPAAKPAAAKPAAPTAAKPAATPAKK
;
A
#
# COMPACT_ATOMS: atom_id res chain seq x y z
N MET A 1 -23.34 1.38 -31.69
CA MET A 1 -23.27 2.00 -30.35
C MET A 1 -23.76 3.44 -30.48
N THR A 2 -24.72 3.86 -29.65
CA THR A 2 -25.18 5.24 -29.62
C THR A 2 -24.26 6.13 -28.81
N ARG A 3 -24.33 7.46 -28.98
CA ARG A 3 -23.56 8.43 -28.16
C ARG A 3 -23.81 8.19 -26.68
N THR A 4 -25.02 7.99 -26.24
CA THR A 4 -25.37 7.75 -24.83
C THR A 4 -24.72 6.47 -24.29
N GLN A 5 -24.66 5.40 -25.08
CA GLN A 5 -23.99 4.15 -24.70
C GLN A 5 -22.48 4.34 -24.58
N PHE A 6 -21.88 5.12 -25.49
CA PHE A 6 -20.45 5.44 -25.44
C PHE A 6 -20.10 6.25 -24.18
N GLU A 7 -20.85 7.31 -23.89
CA GLU A 7 -20.61 8.16 -22.72
C GLU A 7 -20.81 7.38 -21.39
N ARG A 8 -21.79 6.50 -21.31
CA ARG A 8 -21.95 5.61 -20.15
C ARG A 8 -20.77 4.66 -19.99
N LEU A 9 -20.31 4.05 -21.08
CA LEU A 9 -19.15 3.18 -21.04
C LEU A 9 -17.90 3.96 -20.62
N LEU A 10 -17.70 5.15 -21.19
CA LEU A 10 -16.58 6.02 -20.85
C LEU A 10 -16.55 6.34 -19.35
N ALA A 11 -17.70 6.57 -18.72
CA ALA A 11 -17.78 6.83 -17.29
C ALA A 11 -17.33 5.65 -16.40
N THR A 12 -17.43 4.40 -16.91
CA THR A 12 -17.00 3.19 -16.18
C THR A 12 -15.52 2.87 -16.34
N LEU A 13 -14.82 3.50 -17.30
CA LEU A 13 -13.43 3.21 -17.57
C LEU A 13 -12.49 3.83 -16.53
N PRO A 14 -11.30 3.24 -16.31
CA PRO A 14 -10.27 3.80 -15.44
C PRO A 14 -9.89 5.25 -15.79
N ALA A 15 -9.49 6.04 -14.81
CA ALA A 15 -9.21 7.47 -14.97
C ALA A 15 -8.16 7.77 -16.06
N ASN A 16 -7.13 6.93 -16.19
CA ASN A 16 -6.10 7.05 -17.24
C ASN A 16 -6.68 6.89 -18.65
N VAL A 17 -7.63 5.95 -18.85
CA VAL A 17 -8.30 5.77 -20.15
C VAL A 17 -9.28 6.91 -20.44
N ARG A 18 -10.00 7.37 -19.41
CA ARG A 18 -10.87 8.56 -19.51
C ARG A 18 -10.07 9.79 -19.88
N GLY A 19 -8.87 9.97 -19.31
CA GLY A 19 -7.97 11.07 -19.65
C GLY A 19 -7.53 11.04 -21.12
N GLN A 20 -7.20 9.87 -21.67
CA GLN A 20 -6.89 9.73 -23.09
C GLN A 20 -8.09 10.08 -24.00
N ALA A 21 -9.29 9.72 -23.57
CA ALA A 21 -10.53 10.04 -24.30
C ALA A 21 -11.08 11.46 -24.00
N SER A 22 -10.31 12.36 -23.39
CA SER A 22 -10.74 13.75 -23.15
C SER A 22 -10.66 14.62 -24.43
N THR A 23 -9.83 14.25 -25.40
CA THR A 23 -9.70 14.94 -26.68
C THR A 23 -10.61 14.31 -27.76
N PRO A 24 -10.98 15.06 -28.83
CA PRO A 24 -11.73 14.52 -29.96
C PRO A 24 -11.05 13.32 -30.60
N GLU A 25 -9.72 13.39 -30.81
CA GLU A 25 -8.91 12.33 -31.38
C GLU A 25 -8.90 11.09 -30.48
N GLY A 26 -8.71 11.26 -29.16
CA GLY A 26 -8.74 10.16 -28.22
C GLY A 26 -10.10 9.47 -28.13
N LYS A 27 -11.19 10.27 -28.17
CA LYS A 27 -12.56 9.72 -28.29
C LYS A 27 -12.74 8.90 -29.56
N ARG A 28 -12.24 9.39 -30.70
CA ARG A 28 -12.31 8.68 -31.98
C ARG A 28 -11.55 7.36 -31.91
N GLN A 29 -10.31 7.37 -31.45
CA GLN A 29 -9.49 6.16 -31.31
C GLN A 29 -10.16 5.12 -30.38
N LEU A 30 -10.73 5.56 -29.26
CA LEU A 30 -11.50 4.66 -28.38
C LEU A 30 -12.72 4.10 -29.08
N ALA A 31 -13.47 4.93 -29.80
CA ALA A 31 -14.66 4.49 -30.52
C ALA A 31 -14.34 3.46 -31.62
N ASP A 32 -13.26 3.68 -32.38
CA ASP A 32 -12.80 2.76 -33.43
C ASP A 32 -12.37 1.41 -32.83
N ARG A 33 -11.63 1.41 -31.71
CA ARG A 33 -11.26 0.19 -31.00
C ARG A 33 -12.48 -0.57 -30.45
N LEU A 34 -13.48 0.15 -29.92
CA LEU A 34 -14.71 -0.45 -29.44
C LEU A 34 -15.57 -1.01 -30.59
N ALA A 35 -15.54 -0.36 -31.76
CA ALA A 35 -16.23 -0.86 -32.95
C ALA A 35 -15.59 -2.16 -33.45
N GLU A 36 -14.28 -2.21 -33.57
CA GLU A 36 -13.54 -3.42 -33.92
C GLU A 36 -13.82 -4.59 -32.96
N MET A 37 -13.74 -4.33 -31.65
CA MET A 37 -14.08 -5.33 -30.63
C MET A 37 -15.51 -5.86 -30.79
N LYS A 38 -16.48 -4.98 -31.11
CA LYS A 38 -17.88 -5.38 -31.33
C LYS A 38 -18.04 -6.25 -32.57
N VAL A 39 -17.36 -5.91 -33.68
CA VAL A 39 -17.37 -6.72 -34.91
C VAL A 39 -16.82 -8.13 -34.62
N LEU A 40 -15.65 -8.21 -33.97
CA LEU A 40 -15.06 -9.50 -33.59
C LEU A 40 -15.97 -10.31 -32.65
N ALA A 41 -16.64 -9.65 -31.69
CA ALA A 41 -17.55 -10.32 -30.77
C ALA A 41 -18.82 -10.82 -31.48
N GLN A 42 -19.32 -10.09 -32.49
CA GLN A 42 -20.46 -10.53 -33.31
C GLN A 42 -20.08 -11.76 -34.14
N GLU A 43 -18.91 -11.75 -34.77
CA GLU A 43 -18.43 -12.88 -35.55
C GLU A 43 -18.16 -14.10 -34.68
N ALA A 44 -17.58 -13.92 -33.49
CA ALA A 44 -17.38 -14.99 -32.54
C ALA A 44 -18.70 -15.67 -32.14
N ARG A 45 -19.79 -14.90 -31.97
CA ARG A 45 -21.13 -15.45 -31.74
C ARG A 45 -21.64 -16.22 -32.95
N ARG A 46 -21.48 -15.69 -34.16
CA ARG A 46 -21.89 -16.34 -35.40
C ARG A 46 -21.16 -17.68 -35.59
N LEU A 47 -19.89 -17.75 -35.24
CA LEU A 47 -19.05 -18.97 -35.31
C LEU A 47 -19.23 -19.93 -34.11
N GLY A 48 -20.13 -19.65 -33.18
CA GLY A 48 -20.41 -20.49 -32.01
C GLY A 48 -19.34 -20.43 -30.93
N VAL A 49 -18.34 -19.54 -31.01
CA VAL A 49 -17.28 -19.40 -29.99
C VAL A 49 -17.88 -19.03 -28.63
N ALA A 50 -18.92 -18.22 -28.61
CA ALA A 50 -19.58 -17.81 -27.36
C ALA A 50 -20.33 -18.95 -26.65
N ALA A 51 -20.61 -20.05 -27.34
CA ALA A 51 -21.29 -21.23 -26.79
C ALA A 51 -20.31 -22.28 -26.26
N LYS A 52 -19.02 -22.11 -26.44
CA LYS A 52 -18.02 -23.03 -25.90
C LYS A 52 -18.06 -23.05 -24.38
N PRO A 53 -18.03 -24.26 -23.72
CA PRO A 53 -18.16 -24.36 -22.27
C PRO A 53 -17.19 -23.48 -21.48
N GLU A 54 -15.92 -23.40 -21.93
CA GLU A 54 -14.89 -22.58 -21.31
C GLU A 54 -15.18 -21.08 -21.40
N ILE A 55 -15.76 -20.61 -22.51
CA ILE A 55 -16.15 -19.20 -22.70
C ILE A 55 -17.37 -18.85 -21.85
N VAL A 56 -18.36 -19.76 -21.82
CA VAL A 56 -19.56 -19.60 -20.96
C VAL A 56 -19.15 -19.51 -19.50
N ALA A 57 -18.27 -20.40 -19.02
CA ALA A 57 -17.76 -20.38 -17.64
C ALA A 57 -17.01 -19.09 -17.31
N GLN A 58 -16.16 -18.61 -18.22
CA GLN A 58 -15.44 -17.33 -18.04
C GLN A 58 -16.37 -16.12 -17.99
N LEU A 59 -17.36 -16.06 -18.89
CA LEU A 59 -18.33 -14.96 -18.91
C LEU A 59 -19.15 -14.93 -17.62
N LYS A 60 -19.61 -16.10 -17.14
CA LYS A 60 -20.34 -16.22 -15.88
C LYS A 60 -19.48 -15.76 -14.69
N LEU A 61 -18.24 -16.19 -14.61
CA LEU A 61 -17.33 -15.75 -13.55
C LEU A 61 -17.07 -14.24 -13.59
N GLN A 62 -16.93 -13.64 -14.77
CA GLN A 62 -16.78 -12.18 -14.92
C GLN A 62 -18.03 -11.43 -14.48
N GLU A 63 -19.22 -11.93 -14.82
CA GLU A 63 -20.48 -11.37 -14.36
C GLU A 63 -20.59 -11.41 -12.84
N GLU A 64 -20.36 -12.56 -12.23
CA GLU A 64 -20.39 -12.77 -10.77
C GLU A 64 -19.40 -11.85 -10.05
N ASN A 65 -18.16 -11.73 -10.56
CA ASN A 65 -17.18 -10.81 -10.02
C ASN A 65 -17.61 -9.35 -10.09
N LEU A 66 -18.19 -8.93 -11.22
CA LEU A 66 -18.68 -7.57 -11.39
C LEU A 66 -19.84 -7.27 -10.43
N LEU A 67 -20.79 -8.19 -10.30
CA LEU A 67 -21.94 -8.06 -9.39
C LEU A 67 -21.49 -8.01 -7.94
N ALA A 68 -20.59 -8.90 -7.53
CA ALA A 68 -20.04 -8.93 -6.18
C ALA A 68 -19.29 -7.64 -5.83
N ALA A 69 -18.40 -7.17 -6.72
CA ALA A 69 -17.68 -5.92 -6.54
C ALA A 69 -18.64 -4.70 -6.48
N SER A 70 -19.67 -4.69 -7.32
CA SER A 70 -20.66 -3.60 -7.36
C SER A 70 -21.49 -3.56 -6.07
N LEU A 71 -21.92 -4.73 -5.57
CA LEU A 71 -22.64 -4.83 -4.31
C LEU A 71 -21.75 -4.36 -3.15
N TYR A 72 -20.50 -4.83 -3.09
CA TYR A 72 -19.56 -4.41 -2.03
C TYR A 72 -19.37 -2.88 -2.02
N GLN A 73 -19.16 -2.27 -3.18
CA GLN A 73 -19.06 -0.81 -3.28
C GLN A 73 -20.34 -0.11 -2.82
N GLN A 74 -21.52 -0.64 -3.18
CA GLN A 74 -22.79 -0.09 -2.72
C GLN A 74 -22.91 -0.18 -1.19
N LEU A 75 -22.53 -1.31 -0.58
CA LEU A 75 -22.55 -1.48 0.87
C LEU A 75 -21.63 -0.46 1.56
N VAL A 76 -20.43 -0.23 1.03
CA VAL A 76 -19.51 0.80 1.55
C VAL A 76 -20.10 2.20 1.40
N GLN A 77 -20.70 2.54 0.25
CA GLN A 77 -21.27 3.88 -0.01
C GLN A 77 -22.52 4.16 0.82
N THR A 78 -23.30 3.14 1.13
CA THR A 78 -24.53 3.28 1.93
C THR A 78 -24.29 3.20 3.42
N ALA A 79 -23.13 2.70 3.84
CA ALA A 79 -22.73 2.71 5.24
C ALA A 79 -22.55 4.17 5.72
N LYS A 80 -23.31 4.55 6.73
CA LYS A 80 -23.27 5.89 7.33
C LYS A 80 -23.02 5.74 8.82
N PRO A 81 -21.74 5.61 9.23
CA PRO A 81 -21.42 5.58 10.66
C PRO A 81 -21.85 6.90 11.30
N SER A 82 -22.47 6.82 12.45
CA SER A 82 -22.82 8.00 13.24
C SER A 82 -21.58 8.68 13.80
N GLU A 83 -21.67 9.96 14.09
CA GLU A 83 -20.57 10.69 14.73
C GLU A 83 -20.17 10.10 16.09
N ALA A 84 -21.15 9.55 16.83
CA ALA A 84 -20.90 8.87 18.09
C ALA A 84 -20.05 7.61 17.92
N GLU A 85 -20.35 6.79 16.89
CA GLU A 85 -19.55 5.61 16.56
C GLU A 85 -18.12 6.00 16.11
N LEU A 86 -17.98 7.05 15.31
CA LEU A 86 -16.67 7.55 14.89
C LEU A 86 -15.85 8.07 16.08
N LYS A 87 -16.45 8.80 17.00
CA LYS A 87 -15.78 9.25 18.24
C LYS A 87 -15.38 8.07 19.13
N ALA A 88 -16.24 7.07 19.27
CA ALA A 88 -15.92 5.85 20.01
C ALA A 88 -14.76 5.09 19.36
N ALA A 89 -14.75 4.96 18.02
CA ALA A 89 -13.65 4.36 17.28
C ALA A 89 -12.35 5.15 17.44
N TYR A 90 -12.41 6.48 17.42
CA TYR A 90 -11.26 7.34 17.67
C TYR A 90 -10.68 7.11 19.07
N GLU A 91 -11.49 7.17 20.11
CA GLU A 91 -11.01 6.98 21.49
C GLU A 91 -10.45 5.58 21.71
N SER A 92 -11.06 4.53 21.15
CA SER A 92 -10.57 3.15 21.26
C SER A 92 -9.25 2.91 20.54
N ARG A 93 -8.95 3.71 19.51
CA ARG A 93 -7.76 3.61 18.64
C ARG A 93 -6.82 4.80 18.79
N LYS A 94 -6.94 5.58 19.83
CA LYS A 94 -6.24 6.87 20.03
C LYS A 94 -4.73 6.76 19.90
N THR A 95 -4.16 5.63 20.33
CA THR A 95 -2.73 5.35 20.19
C THR A 95 -2.27 5.22 18.73
N GLU A 96 -3.16 4.81 17.82
CA GLU A 96 -2.83 4.73 16.39
C GLU A 96 -2.66 6.11 15.74
N PHE A 97 -3.28 7.13 16.36
CA PHE A 97 -3.25 8.52 15.92
C PHE A 97 -2.17 9.36 16.59
N GLU A 98 -1.31 8.72 17.41
CA GLU A 98 -0.16 9.43 17.97
C GLU A 98 0.79 9.86 16.88
N GLN A 99 1.27 11.09 17.02
CA GLN A 99 2.30 11.69 16.18
C GLN A 99 3.39 12.30 17.04
N ALA A 100 4.58 12.36 16.48
CA ALA A 100 5.73 12.98 17.13
C ALA A 100 6.53 13.76 16.10
N LYS A 101 7.12 14.88 16.52
CA LYS A 101 8.15 15.57 15.75
C LYS A 101 9.49 15.12 16.30
N ALA A 102 10.29 14.49 15.45
CA ALA A 102 11.54 13.88 15.86
C ALA A 102 12.67 14.23 14.89
N ARG A 103 13.88 14.20 15.40
CA ARG A 103 15.11 14.26 14.61
C ARG A 103 16.05 13.15 15.00
N HIS A 104 16.91 12.71 14.08
CA HIS A 104 17.87 11.66 14.36
C HIS A 104 19.24 11.90 13.72
N ILE A 105 20.23 11.19 14.24
CA ILE A 105 21.55 11.00 13.64
C ILE A 105 21.75 9.51 13.47
N LEU A 106 22.15 9.09 12.29
CA LEU A 106 22.41 7.68 11.98
C LEU A 106 23.90 7.46 11.77
N ILE A 107 24.45 6.49 12.44
CA ILE A 107 25.83 6.00 12.23
C ILE A 107 25.75 4.55 11.74
N ARG A 108 26.06 4.36 10.47
CA ARG A 108 26.04 3.03 9.86
C ARG A 108 27.25 2.18 10.30
N PHE A 109 27.13 0.88 10.13
CA PHE A 109 28.23 -0.07 10.29
C PHE A 109 28.30 -1.05 9.11
N GLN A 110 29.37 -1.83 9.03
CA GLN A 110 29.53 -2.88 8.01
C GLN A 110 28.35 -3.85 8.04
N GLY A 111 27.75 -4.12 6.86
CA GLY A 111 26.58 -4.97 6.72
C GLY A 111 25.23 -4.31 7.00
N SER A 112 25.19 -3.02 7.35
CA SER A 112 23.94 -2.28 7.45
C SER A 112 23.29 -2.09 6.08
N ARG A 113 21.95 -1.88 6.05
CA ARG A 113 21.20 -1.73 4.79
C ARG A 113 21.44 -0.42 4.06
N ILE A 114 22.18 0.51 4.66
CA ILE A 114 22.55 1.77 4.01
C ILE A 114 23.92 1.59 3.36
N PRO A 115 24.09 2.01 2.08
CA PRO A 115 25.38 1.95 1.41
C PRO A 115 26.41 2.85 2.09
N ALA A 116 27.67 2.41 2.07
CA ALA A 116 28.78 3.23 2.55
C ALA A 116 28.93 4.49 1.70
N ARG A 117 29.28 5.62 2.32
CA ARG A 117 29.68 6.82 1.59
C ARG A 117 31.05 6.60 0.95
N LYS A 118 31.25 7.09 -0.27
CA LYS A 118 32.46 6.84 -1.06
C LYS A 118 33.75 7.26 -0.37
N ASP A 119 33.69 8.27 0.48
CA ASP A 119 34.88 8.91 1.10
C ASP A 119 34.93 8.70 2.63
N GLN A 120 34.19 7.74 3.18
CA GLN A 120 34.19 7.45 4.60
C GLN A 120 34.61 6.02 4.88
N LYS A 121 35.33 5.85 6.02
CA LYS A 121 35.68 4.52 6.53
C LYS A 121 34.41 3.73 6.82
N ASP A 122 34.35 2.51 6.34
CA ASP A 122 33.30 1.55 6.68
C ASP A 122 33.55 1.01 8.09
N LEU A 123 32.80 1.55 9.07
CA LEU A 123 33.02 1.26 10.48
C LEU A 123 32.55 -0.15 10.82
N THR A 124 33.30 -0.83 11.69
CA THR A 124 32.79 -2.01 12.38
C THR A 124 31.64 -1.63 13.31
N GLU A 125 30.85 -2.61 13.74
CA GLU A 125 29.74 -2.35 14.67
C GLU A 125 30.21 -1.67 15.97
N ALA A 126 31.33 -2.11 16.52
CA ALA A 126 31.91 -1.54 17.73
C ALA A 126 32.38 -0.08 17.54
N GLU A 127 33.03 0.23 16.40
CA GLU A 127 33.43 1.58 16.05
C GLU A 127 32.23 2.52 15.83
N ALA A 128 31.19 2.01 15.21
CA ALA A 128 29.93 2.79 15.00
C ALA A 128 29.24 3.10 16.33
N LEU A 129 29.18 2.13 17.24
CA LEU A 129 28.66 2.35 18.59
C LEU A 129 29.50 3.40 19.34
N ALA A 130 30.81 3.28 19.31
CA ALA A 130 31.70 4.23 19.97
C ALA A 130 31.52 5.65 19.40
N LYS A 131 31.42 5.78 18.07
CA LYS A 131 31.15 7.06 17.42
C LYS A 131 29.78 7.62 17.84
N ALA A 132 28.73 6.81 17.86
CA ALA A 132 27.41 7.25 18.32
C ALA A 132 27.42 7.75 19.77
N GLN A 133 28.16 7.04 20.67
CA GLN A 133 28.34 7.47 22.06
C GLN A 133 29.14 8.77 22.18
N GLU A 134 30.18 8.94 21.38
CA GLU A 134 30.94 10.20 21.29
C GLU A 134 30.05 11.36 20.88
N LEU A 135 29.31 11.22 19.78
CA LEU A 135 28.40 12.26 19.28
C LEU A 135 27.32 12.61 20.31
N ARG A 136 26.76 11.60 20.98
CA ARG A 136 25.84 11.82 22.08
C ARG A 136 26.47 12.64 23.20
N ALA A 137 27.70 12.30 23.62
CA ALA A 137 28.41 13.05 24.66
C ALA A 137 28.67 14.51 24.27
N ARG A 138 28.95 14.79 22.98
CA ARG A 138 29.08 16.15 22.44
C ARG A 138 27.78 16.93 22.54
N ILE A 139 26.66 16.30 22.16
CA ILE A 139 25.33 16.91 22.26
C ILE A 139 24.97 17.23 23.72
N LEU A 140 25.25 16.29 24.64
CA LEU A 140 24.99 16.48 26.06
C LEU A 140 25.83 17.60 26.68
N LYS A 141 26.99 17.94 26.08
CA LYS A 141 27.84 19.08 26.46
C LYS A 141 27.39 20.39 25.80
N GLY A 142 26.31 20.38 25.02
CA GLY A 142 25.69 21.57 24.43
C GLY A 142 26.03 21.82 22.96
N GLU A 143 26.71 20.89 22.29
CA GLU A 143 26.92 21.01 20.84
C GLU A 143 25.59 20.85 20.09
N ASP A 144 25.43 21.62 19.02
CA ASP A 144 24.16 21.66 18.29
C ASP A 144 23.89 20.34 17.55
N PHE A 145 22.76 19.71 17.86
CA PHE A 145 22.33 18.45 17.27
C PHE A 145 22.24 18.54 15.74
N ALA A 146 21.71 19.65 15.20
CA ALA A 146 21.54 19.80 13.77
C ALA A 146 22.87 19.99 13.04
N ALA A 147 23.86 20.63 13.67
CA ALA A 147 25.20 20.74 13.13
C ALA A 147 25.88 19.36 13.04
N ILE A 148 25.80 18.56 14.11
CA ILE A 148 26.32 17.17 14.12
C ILE A 148 25.59 16.30 13.09
N ALA A 149 24.27 16.42 12.99
CA ALA A 149 23.50 15.65 11.99
C ALA A 149 23.97 15.95 10.56
N LYS A 150 24.23 17.20 10.23
CA LYS A 150 24.71 17.61 8.89
C LYS A 150 26.08 17.06 8.55
N THR A 151 26.97 16.95 9.52
CA THR A 151 28.37 16.54 9.30
C THR A 151 28.56 15.05 9.43
N ASP A 152 27.93 14.43 10.42
CA ASP A 152 28.23 13.08 10.87
C ASP A 152 27.15 12.03 10.56
N SER A 153 25.89 12.44 10.28
CA SER A 153 24.83 11.48 10.02
C SER A 153 25.01 10.76 8.68
N ASP A 154 24.91 9.45 8.67
CA ASP A 154 24.91 8.62 7.46
C ASP A 154 23.54 8.58 6.74
N ASP A 155 22.47 9.04 7.39
CA ASP A 155 21.24 9.43 6.70
C ASP A 155 21.42 10.82 6.11
N THR A 156 21.86 10.87 4.86
CA THR A 156 22.16 12.13 4.16
C THR A 156 20.90 12.94 3.86
N ALA A 157 19.74 12.28 3.77
CA ALA A 157 18.49 12.95 3.45
C ALA A 157 18.02 13.82 4.62
N SER A 158 17.85 13.25 5.80
CA SER A 158 17.50 14.00 7.00
C SER A 158 18.70 14.80 7.55
N GLY A 159 19.91 14.29 7.41
CA GLY A 159 21.15 14.97 7.83
C GLY A 159 21.28 16.36 7.23
N ALA A 160 20.99 16.55 5.94
CA ALA A 160 21.01 17.84 5.26
C ALA A 160 20.10 18.90 5.94
N THR A 161 19.02 18.46 6.55
CA THR A 161 18.06 19.30 7.30
C THR A 161 18.25 19.25 8.81
N GLY A 162 19.45 18.82 9.29
CA GLY A 162 19.75 18.76 10.72
C GLY A 162 19.17 17.54 11.43
N GLY A 163 18.93 16.46 10.68
CA GLY A 163 18.37 15.21 11.16
C GLY A 163 16.86 15.21 11.27
N ASP A 164 16.18 16.26 10.81
CA ASP A 164 14.72 16.40 10.91
C ASP A 164 13.99 15.33 10.11
N LEU A 165 13.10 14.58 10.77
CA LEU A 165 12.22 13.57 10.18
C LEU A 165 10.81 14.10 9.92
N GLY A 166 10.54 15.36 10.31
CA GLY A 166 9.21 15.92 10.29
C GLY A 166 8.26 15.23 11.27
N GLU A 167 6.98 15.18 10.88
CA GLU A 167 5.96 14.50 11.68
C GLU A 167 6.00 12.98 11.43
N VAL A 168 6.26 12.25 12.48
CA VAL A 168 6.29 10.79 12.52
C VAL A 168 4.99 10.29 13.13
N THR A 169 4.28 9.42 12.43
CA THR A 169 3.07 8.74 12.91
C THR A 169 3.35 7.26 13.17
N ARG A 170 2.58 6.64 14.06
CA ARG A 170 2.72 5.19 14.32
C ARG A 170 2.47 4.36 13.06
N GLY A 171 3.12 3.19 13.00
CA GLY A 171 2.99 2.24 11.91
C GLY A 171 3.80 2.59 10.66
N ARG A 172 4.61 3.66 10.69
CA ARG A 172 5.42 4.11 9.55
C ARG A 172 6.91 3.82 9.69
N MET A 173 7.37 3.52 10.89
CA MET A 173 8.77 3.26 11.21
C MET A 173 8.97 1.79 11.58
N ILE A 174 10.24 1.37 11.62
CA ILE A 174 10.57 0.05 12.17
C ILE A 174 10.25 0.03 13.67
N PRO A 175 9.81 -1.11 14.21
CA PRO A 175 9.27 -1.18 15.58
C PRO A 175 10.18 -0.63 16.67
N GLU A 176 11.48 -0.91 16.58
CA GLU A 176 12.46 -0.47 17.56
C GLU A 176 12.60 1.06 17.59
N PHE A 177 12.62 1.69 16.40
CA PHE A 177 12.73 3.14 16.24
C PHE A 177 11.42 3.82 16.68
N GLU A 178 10.29 3.28 16.25
CA GLU A 178 8.95 3.77 16.64
C GLU A 178 8.78 3.75 18.16
N ASN A 179 9.11 2.64 18.80
CA ASN A 179 9.04 2.54 20.24
C ASN A 179 9.87 3.63 20.92
N ALA A 180 11.10 3.85 20.49
CA ALA A 180 11.94 4.91 21.04
C ALA A 180 11.33 6.29 20.86
N VAL A 181 10.78 6.62 19.67
CA VAL A 181 10.13 7.92 19.39
C VAL A 181 8.93 8.15 20.31
N PHE A 182 8.13 7.13 20.56
CA PHE A 182 6.89 7.30 21.34
C PHE A 182 7.04 7.08 22.85
N THR A 183 8.19 6.60 23.34
CA THR A 183 8.39 6.33 24.77
C THR A 183 9.42 7.24 25.44
N GLN A 184 10.47 7.70 24.73
CA GLN A 184 11.54 8.48 25.36
C GLN A 184 11.04 9.89 25.80
N PRO A 185 11.71 10.51 26.78
CA PRO A 185 11.42 11.88 27.20
C PRO A 185 11.62 12.90 26.07
N LEU A 186 10.80 13.96 26.06
CA LEU A 186 10.93 15.04 25.08
C LEU A 186 12.24 15.81 25.28
N ASN A 187 12.81 16.29 24.18
CA ASN A 187 13.99 17.13 24.10
C ASN A 187 15.28 16.48 24.67
N GLN A 188 15.26 15.20 24.97
CA GLN A 188 16.45 14.45 25.36
C GLN A 188 16.97 13.58 24.21
N VAL A 189 18.29 13.46 24.11
CA VAL A 189 18.94 12.57 23.13
C VAL A 189 18.97 11.16 23.69
N SER A 190 18.47 10.20 22.91
CA SER A 190 18.45 8.79 23.30
C SER A 190 19.87 8.21 23.52
N GLU A 191 19.96 7.08 24.20
CA GLU A 191 21.09 6.18 24.04
C GLU A 191 21.15 5.70 22.58
N PRO A 192 22.35 5.27 22.09
CA PRO A 192 22.46 4.70 20.74
C PRO A 192 21.52 3.51 20.55
N LEU A 193 20.53 3.66 19.69
CA LEU A 193 19.58 2.60 19.35
C LEU A 193 20.06 1.83 18.13
N LYS A 194 20.35 0.54 18.30
CA LYS A 194 20.74 -0.34 17.20
C LYS A 194 19.54 -0.75 16.35
N THR A 195 19.67 -0.66 15.03
CA THR A 195 18.75 -1.18 14.04
C THR A 195 19.50 -1.84 12.88
N GLN A 196 18.78 -2.40 11.92
CA GLN A 196 19.37 -2.92 10.67
C GLN A 196 20.06 -1.85 9.79
N PHE A 197 19.84 -0.57 10.08
CA PHE A 197 20.44 0.55 9.34
C PHE A 197 21.69 1.11 10.00
N GLY A 198 21.87 0.90 11.29
CA GLY A 198 22.97 1.46 12.07
C GLY A 198 22.55 1.77 13.51
N TYR A 199 23.37 2.61 14.17
CA TYR A 199 23.06 3.19 15.47
C TYR A 199 22.41 4.56 15.27
N HIS A 200 21.26 4.76 15.90
CA HIS A 200 20.50 6.00 15.87
C HIS A 200 20.63 6.74 17.20
N LEU A 201 20.88 8.05 17.12
CA LEU A 201 20.62 8.98 18.21
C LEU A 201 19.34 9.71 17.88
N ILE A 202 18.32 9.60 18.70
CA ILE A 202 16.98 10.13 18.46
C ILE A 202 16.71 11.24 19.48
N GLN A 203 16.10 12.32 19.00
CA GLN A 203 15.55 13.36 19.87
C GLN A 203 14.12 13.69 19.45
N VAL A 204 13.18 13.49 20.34
CA VAL A 204 11.76 13.83 20.13
C VAL A 204 11.54 15.24 20.66
N GLN A 205 11.06 16.11 19.80
CA GLN A 205 10.81 17.52 20.11
C GLN A 205 9.39 17.74 20.64
N GLU A 206 8.44 17.10 19.99
CA GLU A 206 7.02 17.22 20.31
C GLU A 206 6.35 15.84 20.19
N ARG A 207 5.30 15.63 20.96
CA ARG A 207 4.44 14.45 20.88
C ARG A 207 3.00 14.86 21.13
N GLY A 208 2.09 14.34 20.34
CA GLY A 208 0.67 14.61 20.46
C GLY A 208 -0.15 13.49 19.83
N THR A 209 -1.44 13.71 19.76
CA THR A 209 -2.37 12.85 19.05
C THR A 209 -3.09 13.70 18.01
N LEU A 210 -3.23 13.20 16.80
CA LEU A 210 -4.05 13.84 15.79
C LEU A 210 -5.46 14.04 16.31
N GLU A 211 -5.99 15.24 16.19
CA GLU A 211 -7.35 15.54 16.60
C GLU A 211 -8.37 14.76 15.76
N PHE A 212 -9.52 14.47 16.34
CA PHE A 212 -10.61 13.73 15.70
C PHE A 212 -10.95 14.26 14.31
N ASP A 213 -11.04 15.57 14.13
CA ASP A 213 -11.40 16.19 12.85
C ASP A 213 -10.36 15.93 11.75
N LYS A 214 -9.10 15.73 12.12
CA LYS A 214 -8.02 15.40 11.17
C LYS A 214 -8.10 13.98 10.64
N VAL A 215 -8.63 13.06 11.43
CA VAL A 215 -8.71 11.63 11.11
C VAL A 215 -10.13 11.16 10.81
N LYS A 216 -11.12 12.04 10.94
CA LYS A 216 -12.55 11.74 10.76
C LYS A 216 -12.84 11.06 9.43
N ALA A 217 -12.31 11.59 8.33
CA ALA A 217 -12.53 11.03 6.99
C ALA A 217 -11.96 9.61 6.83
N ASP A 218 -10.80 9.34 7.45
CA ASP A 218 -10.21 8.01 7.45
C ASP A 218 -11.00 7.04 8.34
N LEU A 219 -11.50 7.52 9.49
CA LEU A 219 -12.39 6.74 10.35
C LEU A 219 -13.72 6.43 9.65
N GLU A 220 -14.34 7.38 8.96
CA GLU A 220 -15.54 7.16 8.17
C GLU A 220 -15.34 6.06 7.13
N LYS A 221 -14.24 6.13 6.39
CA LYS A 221 -13.88 5.13 5.38
C LYS A 221 -13.63 3.75 5.99
N ALA A 222 -12.91 3.69 7.11
CA ALA A 222 -12.64 2.43 7.80
C ALA A 222 -13.94 1.81 8.34
N ALA A 223 -14.77 2.59 9.02
CA ALA A 223 -16.05 2.13 9.58
C ALA A 223 -17.02 1.69 8.48
N ALA A 224 -17.06 2.38 7.34
CA ALA A 224 -17.86 1.97 6.19
C ALA A 224 -17.38 0.62 5.62
N GLY A 225 -16.06 0.41 5.54
CA GLY A 225 -15.47 -0.86 5.13
C GLY A 225 -15.79 -2.01 6.10
N GLU A 226 -15.67 -1.76 7.41
CA GLU A 226 -16.00 -2.73 8.46
C GLU A 226 -17.49 -3.11 8.43
N SER A 227 -18.38 -2.12 8.27
CA SER A 227 -19.83 -2.36 8.12
C SER A 227 -20.13 -3.20 6.89
N ALA A 228 -19.52 -2.89 5.74
CA ALA A 228 -19.68 -3.68 4.51
C ALA A 228 -19.17 -5.10 4.69
N ALA A 229 -18.01 -5.29 5.30
CA ALA A 229 -17.44 -6.61 5.59
C ALA A 229 -18.33 -7.43 6.53
N ALA A 230 -18.91 -6.81 7.55
CA ALA A 230 -19.86 -7.47 8.46
C ALA A 230 -21.14 -7.92 7.72
N GLN A 231 -21.67 -7.10 6.79
CA GLN A 231 -22.82 -7.46 5.97
C GLN A 231 -22.47 -8.63 5.02
N VAL A 232 -21.31 -8.60 4.37
CA VAL A 232 -20.84 -9.71 3.53
C VAL A 232 -20.69 -10.99 4.35
N LYS A 233 -20.11 -10.91 5.55
CA LYS A 233 -20.03 -12.05 6.46
C LYS A 233 -21.42 -12.59 6.81
N ALA A 234 -22.38 -11.73 7.11
CA ALA A 234 -23.74 -12.15 7.41
C ALA A 234 -24.44 -12.82 6.21
N LEU A 235 -24.12 -12.40 4.98
CA LEU A 235 -24.60 -13.06 3.76
C LEU A 235 -23.93 -14.44 3.60
N HIS A 236 -22.65 -14.53 3.83
CA HIS A 236 -21.91 -15.80 3.79
C HIS A 236 -22.43 -16.78 4.82
N ASP A 237 -22.65 -16.35 6.07
CA ASP A 237 -23.14 -17.21 7.16
C ASP A 237 -24.58 -17.74 6.89
N LYS A 238 -25.38 -16.99 6.13
CA LYS A 238 -26.72 -17.44 5.68
C LYS A 238 -26.69 -18.36 4.48
N ALA A 239 -25.63 -18.31 3.68
CA ALA A 239 -25.48 -19.16 2.51
C ALA A 239 -25.06 -20.57 2.95
N LYS A 240 -25.73 -21.61 2.40
CA LYS A 240 -25.26 -23.00 2.57
C LYS A 240 -24.16 -23.25 1.56
N ILE A 241 -22.91 -23.08 1.98
CA ILE A 241 -21.74 -23.32 1.14
C ILE A 241 -21.18 -24.67 1.52
N GLU A 242 -21.25 -25.62 0.61
CA GLU A 242 -20.67 -26.96 0.76
C GLU A 242 -19.48 -27.09 -0.19
N LEU A 243 -18.31 -27.30 0.38
CA LEU A 243 -17.08 -27.58 -0.37
C LEU A 243 -16.74 -29.06 -0.19
N SER A 244 -16.38 -29.74 -1.28
CA SER A 244 -15.97 -31.15 -1.23
C SER A 244 -14.56 -31.26 -0.66
N ASP A 245 -14.41 -31.76 0.55
CA ASP A 245 -13.11 -31.96 1.20
C ASP A 245 -12.19 -32.91 0.42
N SER A 246 -12.77 -33.83 -0.33
CA SER A 246 -12.00 -34.74 -1.19
C SER A 246 -11.33 -34.06 -2.37
N TYR A 247 -11.83 -32.88 -2.77
CA TYR A 247 -11.29 -32.08 -3.89
C TYR A 247 -10.50 -30.86 -3.42
N PHE A 248 -11.02 -30.12 -2.43
CA PHE A 248 -10.42 -28.87 -1.95
C PHE A 248 -9.51 -29.06 -0.73
N GLY A 249 -9.49 -30.25 -0.13
CA GLY A 249 -8.86 -30.50 1.15
C GLY A 249 -9.74 -30.06 2.33
N ALA A 250 -9.53 -30.69 3.48
CA ALA A 250 -10.22 -30.28 4.69
C ALA A 250 -9.81 -28.84 5.09
N PRO A 251 -10.73 -28.05 5.66
CA PRO A 251 -10.39 -26.69 6.13
C PRO A 251 -9.26 -26.79 7.16
N ALA A 252 -8.27 -25.87 7.04
CA ALA A 252 -7.21 -25.78 8.04
C ALA A 252 -7.86 -25.55 9.43
N ALA A 253 -7.44 -26.35 10.42
CA ALA A 253 -7.89 -26.13 11.78
C ALA A 253 -7.59 -24.68 12.18
N PRO A 254 -8.51 -23.98 12.87
CA PRO A 254 -8.23 -22.61 13.32
C PRO A 254 -6.99 -22.62 14.20
N GLU A 255 -5.94 -21.91 13.78
CA GLU A 255 -4.76 -21.73 14.62
C GLU A 255 -5.19 -21.03 15.92
N ALA A 256 -5.22 -21.78 17.01
CA ALA A 256 -5.48 -21.24 18.32
C ALA A 256 -4.34 -20.30 18.71
N GLY A 257 -4.53 -19.00 18.52
CA GLY A 257 -3.64 -17.97 19.06
C GLY A 257 -2.96 -17.02 18.11
N ALA A 258 -3.31 -16.95 16.83
CA ALA A 258 -2.82 -15.85 15.99
C ALA A 258 -3.52 -14.53 16.39
N LYS A 259 -2.80 -13.68 17.12
CA LYS A 259 -3.15 -12.28 17.31
C LYS A 259 -3.32 -11.65 15.91
N PRO A 260 -4.39 -10.91 15.62
CA PRO A 260 -4.54 -10.29 14.32
C PRO A 260 -3.32 -9.41 14.04
N ALA A 261 -2.64 -9.70 12.93
CA ALA A 261 -1.57 -8.86 12.45
C ALA A 261 -2.16 -7.46 12.15
N PRO A 262 -1.47 -6.37 12.48
CA PRO A 262 -1.92 -5.03 12.13
C PRO A 262 -2.10 -4.95 10.62
N GLY A 263 -3.26 -4.43 10.20
CA GLY A 263 -3.80 -4.46 8.85
C GLY A 263 -2.76 -4.19 7.76
N THR A 264 -2.55 -5.20 6.96
CA THR A 264 -1.87 -5.04 5.67
C THR A 264 -2.78 -4.17 4.79
N PRO A 265 -2.32 -3.05 4.25
CA PRO A 265 -3.14 -2.29 3.32
C PRO A 265 -3.50 -3.19 2.14
N ALA A 266 -4.80 -3.22 1.82
CA ALA A 266 -5.34 -4.00 0.73
C ALA A 266 -4.47 -3.86 -0.52
N ALA A 267 -3.93 -4.97 -0.99
CA ALA A 267 -3.16 -5.02 -2.21
C ALA A 267 -4.03 -4.48 -3.35
N LYS A 268 -3.57 -3.41 -3.96
CA LYS A 268 -4.11 -2.89 -5.21
C LYS A 268 -4.19 -4.06 -6.21
N PRO A 269 -5.31 -4.32 -6.88
CA PRO A 269 -5.35 -5.40 -7.86
C PRO A 269 -4.27 -5.14 -8.90
N ALA A 270 -3.34 -6.08 -9.04
CA ALA A 270 -2.30 -6.06 -10.04
C ALA A 270 -2.99 -6.07 -11.41
N ALA A 271 -2.81 -5.00 -12.17
CA ALA A 271 -3.20 -4.95 -13.56
C ALA A 271 -2.46 -6.09 -14.29
N ALA A 272 -3.19 -7.05 -14.79
CA ALA A 272 -2.66 -8.12 -15.64
C ALA A 272 -1.98 -7.46 -16.83
N LYS A 273 -0.67 -7.64 -16.93
CA LYS A 273 0.14 -7.22 -18.07
C LYS A 273 -0.30 -8.07 -19.27
N PRO A 274 -0.73 -7.49 -20.40
CA PRO A 274 -1.07 -8.30 -21.55
C PRO A 274 0.20 -9.01 -22.04
N ALA A 275 0.10 -10.33 -22.22
CA ALA A 275 1.15 -11.15 -22.82
C ALA A 275 1.42 -10.62 -24.23
N ALA A 276 2.68 -10.30 -24.54
CA ALA A 276 3.13 -9.94 -25.86
C ALA A 276 2.93 -11.15 -26.80
N PRO A 277 2.49 -10.92 -28.05
CA PRO A 277 2.39 -12.02 -29.02
C PRO A 277 3.80 -12.50 -29.37
N THR A 278 4.05 -13.80 -29.21
CA THR A 278 5.25 -14.49 -29.68
C THR A 278 5.31 -14.38 -31.20
N ALA A 279 6.28 -13.65 -31.70
CA ALA A 279 6.57 -13.58 -33.12
C ALA A 279 6.96 -14.97 -33.66
N ALA A 280 6.16 -15.51 -34.55
CA ALA A 280 6.47 -16.71 -35.30
C ALA A 280 7.69 -16.45 -36.24
N LYS A 281 8.70 -17.30 -36.08
CA LYS A 281 9.91 -17.32 -36.91
C LYS A 281 9.53 -17.70 -38.37
N PRO A 282 9.92 -16.94 -39.39
CA PRO A 282 9.63 -17.36 -40.75
C PRO A 282 10.43 -18.61 -41.15
N ALA A 283 9.73 -19.56 -41.73
CA ALA A 283 10.30 -20.79 -42.29
C ALA A 283 11.23 -20.48 -43.47
N ALA A 284 12.40 -21.11 -43.48
CA ALA A 284 13.38 -21.03 -44.55
C ALA A 284 12.85 -21.70 -45.83
N THR A 285 12.93 -21.02 -46.93
CA THR A 285 12.65 -21.52 -48.29
C THR A 285 13.81 -22.40 -48.74
N PRO A 286 13.59 -23.60 -49.31
CA PRO A 286 14.69 -24.40 -49.89
C PRO A 286 15.12 -23.87 -51.26
N ALA A 287 16.43 -23.75 -51.45
CA ALA A 287 17.05 -23.40 -52.71
C ALA A 287 16.82 -24.50 -53.76
N LYS A 288 16.37 -24.08 -54.97
CA LYS A 288 16.40 -24.91 -56.17
C LYS A 288 17.79 -24.85 -56.84
N LYS A 289 18.32 -26.02 -57.14
CA LYS A 289 19.30 -26.22 -58.17
C LYS A 289 18.70 -25.94 -59.54
#